data_c4d9e59843c5101b093e36459f617e56
#
_entry.id   c4d9e59843c5101b093e36459f617e56
#
_cell.length_a   1.000
_cell.length_b   1.000
_cell.length_c   1.000
_cell.angle_alpha   90.00
_cell.angle_beta   90.00
_cell.angle_gamma   90.00
#
_symmetry.space_group_name_H-M   'P 1'
#
loop_
_entity.id
_entity.type
_entity.pdbx_description
1 polymer ?
#
loop_
_entity_poly.entity_id
_entity_poly.type
_entity_poly.pdbx_seq_one_letter_code
_entity_poly.pdbx_strand_id
1 'polypeptide(L)'
;MTTEPSTHDALIVGAGFSGLYQLHRLRDDLGLDAVVLEAGGGVGGTWYWNRYPGARCDSESHGYAYFFSRELHEAWQWSERYPGHAEIRRYLNFVADRLDLKKDIRFNTRVTACRYLEGRNLWEVRTEDGQTLRARWLITAVGCLSSANVPDIPGLSDFEGDWYHTGQWPHDDVDFSGKRVGQIGTGSTGIQAVPVIAETAAHLSVFQRTANFSVPARNGPWEPEYAEWVRDHYDEIRAMVRSTPNAHPFRISPYNAMEVSDAERAEMYERAWEKGGLRFRGVFQDLLLSREANDSAAEFIKAKIRSTVKDPETARMLSDIDHPYAAKRPPIDTHYFETYNRENVTLIDVRADPIAEITPKGIRLESGAEHELDIIVFATGFDAMTGPLLRLGIEGPEGSLADYWKAGPVSYLGLAMPGFPNLFTVTGPGSPSVLANMPVPIEQHVDWITDAIAHCRDAGVETIEATQQAAEAWVDHVREAAFATLLPEAGHSWYWGANIPGKPRVFMPYSGGMVRYRGICDRSAAEGYSGFRLGGGQAHGAHARQAASFDLHAEGPGV
;
A
#
# COMPACT_ATOMS: atom_id res chain seq x y z
N MET A 1 -2.21 40.24 -13.46
CA MET A 1 -1.96 40.49 -12.03
C MET A 1 -1.70 39.14 -11.41
N THR A 2 -0.46 38.84 -11.07
CA THR A 2 -0.13 37.61 -10.32
C THR A 2 -0.62 37.84 -8.89
N THR A 3 -1.72 37.21 -8.51
CA THR A 3 -2.16 37.18 -7.10
C THR A 3 -1.04 36.57 -6.27
N GLU A 4 -0.73 37.20 -5.13
CA GLU A 4 0.22 36.61 -4.19
C GLU A 4 -0.25 35.19 -3.81
N PRO A 5 0.68 34.20 -3.70
CA PRO A 5 0.32 32.85 -3.30
C PRO A 5 -0.36 32.84 -1.94
N SER A 6 -1.47 32.08 -1.80
CA SER A 6 -2.09 31.89 -0.50
C SER A 6 -1.13 31.12 0.42
N THR A 7 -1.07 31.55 1.68
CA THR A 7 -0.23 30.90 2.72
C THR A 7 -1.13 30.28 3.76
N HIS A 8 -0.89 29.00 4.05
CA HIS A 8 -1.59 28.17 5.01
C HIS A 8 -0.63 27.69 6.11
N ASP A 9 -1.13 27.15 7.20
CA ASP A 9 -0.29 26.48 8.19
C ASP A 9 0.22 25.14 7.66
N ALA A 10 -0.64 24.38 6.99
CA ALA A 10 -0.31 23.08 6.43
C ALA A 10 -0.93 22.83 5.06
N LEU A 11 -0.17 22.20 4.17
CA LEU A 11 -0.65 21.60 2.93
C LEU A 11 -0.51 20.07 3.00
N ILE A 12 -1.58 19.37 2.65
CA ILE A 12 -1.64 17.92 2.62
C ILE A 12 -1.87 17.50 1.17
N VAL A 13 -1.07 16.56 0.65
CA VAL A 13 -1.21 16.09 -0.74
C VAL A 13 -1.87 14.71 -0.75
N GLY A 14 -3.11 14.64 -1.26
CA GLY A 14 -3.92 13.43 -1.40
C GLY A 14 -5.08 13.34 -0.40
N ALA A 15 -6.28 12.96 -0.87
CA ALA A 15 -7.52 12.81 -0.09
C ALA A 15 -7.98 11.35 0.05
N GLY A 16 -7.03 10.44 0.32
CA GLY A 16 -7.30 9.07 0.76
C GLY A 16 -7.45 8.97 2.28
N PHE A 17 -7.37 7.75 2.83
CA PHE A 17 -7.38 7.52 4.29
C PHE A 17 -6.40 8.45 5.04
N SER A 18 -5.18 8.59 4.53
CA SER A 18 -4.13 9.40 5.18
C SER A 18 -4.51 10.88 5.23
N GLY A 19 -4.87 11.45 4.09
CA GLY A 19 -5.13 12.90 4.00
C GLY A 19 -6.40 13.35 4.70
N LEU A 20 -7.45 12.52 4.68
CA LEU A 20 -8.68 12.82 5.41
C LEU A 20 -8.45 12.87 6.92
N TYR A 21 -7.74 11.88 7.45
CA TYR A 21 -7.46 11.86 8.88
C TYR A 21 -6.46 12.95 9.28
N GLN A 22 -5.43 13.21 8.47
CA GLN A 22 -4.47 14.28 8.74
C GLN A 22 -5.13 15.66 8.73
N LEU A 23 -6.06 15.91 7.79
CA LEU A 23 -6.83 17.16 7.76
C LEU A 23 -7.66 17.32 9.04
N HIS A 24 -8.39 16.28 9.44
CA HIS A 24 -9.16 16.28 10.67
C HIS A 24 -8.30 16.65 11.89
N ARG A 25 -7.17 15.96 12.06
CA ARG A 25 -6.27 16.19 13.20
C ARG A 25 -5.69 17.60 13.23
N LEU A 26 -5.21 18.13 12.08
CA LEU A 26 -4.61 19.46 12.04
C LEU A 26 -5.64 20.57 12.17
N ARG A 27 -6.79 20.44 11.51
CA ARG A 27 -7.83 21.47 11.51
C ARG A 27 -8.63 21.46 12.82
N ASP A 28 -9.16 20.29 13.20
CA ASP A 28 -10.15 20.21 14.28
C ASP A 28 -9.50 20.12 15.67
N ASP A 29 -8.36 19.41 15.79
CA ASP A 29 -7.69 19.26 17.08
C ASP A 29 -6.67 20.38 17.35
N LEU A 30 -5.92 20.81 16.31
CA LEU A 30 -4.91 21.85 16.48
C LEU A 30 -5.37 23.26 16.08
N GLY A 31 -6.52 23.40 15.40
CA GLY A 31 -7.04 24.68 14.91
C GLY A 31 -6.19 25.32 13.82
N LEU A 32 -5.43 24.52 13.04
CA LEU A 32 -4.58 25.01 11.98
C LEU A 32 -5.38 25.27 10.68
N ASP A 33 -4.96 26.27 9.93
CA ASP A 33 -5.40 26.47 8.53
C ASP A 33 -4.71 25.41 7.65
N ALA A 34 -5.40 24.28 7.46
CA ALA A 34 -4.92 23.15 6.70
C ALA A 34 -5.77 22.91 5.44
N VAL A 35 -5.11 22.68 4.31
CA VAL A 35 -5.77 22.42 3.01
C VAL A 35 -5.23 21.14 2.40
N VAL A 36 -6.15 20.31 1.87
CA VAL A 36 -5.79 19.13 1.09
C VAL A 36 -5.84 19.44 -0.40
N LEU A 37 -4.81 19.01 -1.14
CA LEU A 37 -4.74 19.06 -2.59
C LEU A 37 -4.92 17.65 -3.15
N GLU A 38 -6.03 17.42 -3.87
CA GLU A 38 -6.38 16.10 -4.41
C GLU A 38 -6.44 16.15 -5.94
N ALA A 39 -5.69 15.24 -6.58
CA ALA A 39 -5.64 15.15 -8.04
C ALA A 39 -6.95 14.65 -8.65
N GLY A 40 -7.73 13.86 -7.92
CA GLY A 40 -9.02 13.35 -8.36
C GLY A 40 -10.17 14.33 -8.10
N GLY A 41 -11.32 14.04 -8.73
CA GLY A 41 -12.56 14.81 -8.52
C GLY A 41 -13.35 14.41 -7.27
N GLY A 42 -12.76 13.64 -6.34
CA GLY A 42 -13.43 13.21 -5.12
C GLY A 42 -12.49 12.48 -4.16
N VAL A 43 -12.95 12.27 -2.94
CA VAL A 43 -12.20 11.53 -1.92
C VAL A 43 -12.13 10.04 -2.23
N GLY A 44 -11.11 9.36 -1.71
CA GLY A 44 -11.00 7.91 -1.80
C GLY A 44 -9.57 7.38 -2.00
N GLY A 45 -8.65 8.18 -2.52
CA GLY A 45 -7.27 7.75 -2.81
C GLY A 45 -7.24 6.48 -3.66
N THR A 46 -6.65 5.40 -3.16
CA THR A 46 -6.61 4.09 -3.83
C THR A 46 -7.99 3.66 -4.35
N TRP A 47 -9.05 3.86 -3.58
CA TRP A 47 -10.42 3.42 -3.91
C TRP A 47 -11.17 4.40 -4.83
N TYR A 48 -10.62 5.57 -5.07
CA TYR A 48 -11.06 6.48 -6.12
C TYR A 48 -10.48 6.08 -7.49
N TRP A 49 -9.21 5.62 -7.53
CA TRP A 49 -8.50 5.32 -8.76
C TRP A 49 -8.60 3.85 -9.20
N ASN A 50 -8.52 2.90 -8.26
CA ASN A 50 -8.59 1.46 -8.53
C ASN A 50 -10.03 0.97 -8.52
N ARG A 51 -10.67 1.06 -9.68
CA ARG A 51 -12.06 0.67 -9.90
C ARG A 51 -12.21 -0.41 -10.96
N TYR A 52 -11.11 -1.10 -11.28
CA TYR A 52 -11.10 -2.21 -12.21
C TYR A 52 -12.08 -3.32 -11.77
N PRO A 53 -12.55 -4.19 -12.71
CA PRO A 53 -13.47 -5.26 -12.37
C PRO A 53 -12.96 -6.14 -11.23
N GLY A 54 -13.78 -6.35 -10.21
CA GLY A 54 -13.40 -7.15 -9.04
C GLY A 54 -12.52 -6.45 -8.01
N ALA A 55 -12.17 -5.18 -8.19
CA ALA A 55 -11.34 -4.42 -7.24
C ALA A 55 -11.92 -4.43 -5.83
N ARG A 56 -11.18 -5.01 -4.87
CA ARG A 56 -11.60 -5.15 -3.47
C ARG A 56 -10.44 -5.16 -2.50
N CYS A 57 -10.74 -4.91 -1.23
CA CYS A 57 -9.76 -5.03 -0.15
C CYS A 57 -9.46 -6.51 0.15
N ASP A 58 -8.24 -6.80 0.55
CA ASP A 58 -7.80 -8.11 1.04
C ASP A 58 -7.79 -8.19 2.58
N SER A 59 -8.12 -7.09 3.26
CA SER A 59 -8.36 -7.06 4.70
C SER A 59 -9.86 -7.12 5.00
N GLU A 60 -10.24 -7.79 6.08
CA GLU A 60 -11.64 -7.87 6.52
C GLU A 60 -12.19 -6.47 6.83
N SER A 61 -13.40 -6.18 6.39
CA SER A 61 -14.01 -4.84 6.39
C SER A 61 -14.02 -4.18 7.76
N HIS A 62 -14.33 -4.94 8.82
CA HIS A 62 -14.36 -4.43 10.19
C HIS A 62 -12.98 -4.05 10.74
N GLY A 63 -11.91 -4.53 10.12
CA GLY A 63 -10.53 -4.11 10.41
C GLY A 63 -10.00 -3.05 9.45
N TYR A 64 -10.65 -2.87 8.30
CA TYR A 64 -10.25 -1.89 7.28
C TYR A 64 -11.05 -0.60 7.38
N ALA A 65 -11.02 0.01 8.55
CA ALA A 65 -11.76 1.20 8.91
C ALA A 65 -10.92 2.10 9.83
N TYR A 66 -11.38 3.32 10.05
CA TYR A 66 -10.82 4.16 11.10
C TYR A 66 -11.23 3.70 12.49
N PHE A 67 -10.28 3.74 13.42
CA PHE A 67 -10.45 3.43 14.83
C PHE A 67 -10.21 4.64 15.75
N PHE A 68 -10.08 5.85 15.20
CA PHE A 68 -9.96 7.06 16.01
C PHE A 68 -11.32 7.54 16.56
N SER A 69 -12.43 7.14 15.96
CA SER A 69 -13.76 7.56 16.37
C SER A 69 -14.72 6.36 16.46
N ARG A 70 -15.23 6.12 17.68
CA ARG A 70 -16.27 5.14 17.95
C ARG A 70 -17.57 5.51 17.20
N GLU A 71 -17.93 6.80 17.17
CA GLU A 71 -19.13 7.28 16.50
C GLU A 71 -19.12 6.93 15.00
N LEU A 72 -17.99 7.11 14.31
CA LEU A 72 -17.86 6.73 12.90
C LEU A 72 -17.99 5.22 12.71
N HIS A 73 -17.43 4.43 13.62
CA HIS A 73 -17.49 2.97 13.56
C HIS A 73 -18.93 2.46 13.75
N GLU A 74 -19.64 2.97 14.74
CA GLU A 74 -21.02 2.58 15.04
C GLU A 74 -22.02 3.05 13.97
N ALA A 75 -21.75 4.17 13.31
CA ALA A 75 -22.61 4.75 12.28
C ALA A 75 -22.44 4.12 10.89
N TRP A 76 -21.40 3.27 10.68
CA TRP A 76 -21.16 2.61 9.41
C TRP A 76 -21.35 1.10 9.51
N GLN A 77 -22.09 0.53 8.55
CA GLN A 77 -22.27 -0.91 8.44
C GLN A 77 -21.72 -1.41 7.10
N TRP A 78 -20.77 -2.34 7.17
CA TRP A 78 -20.20 -3.03 6.02
C TRP A 78 -21.16 -4.11 5.49
N SER A 79 -21.28 -4.21 4.16
CA SER A 79 -22.16 -5.19 3.52
C SER A 79 -21.57 -6.58 3.44
N GLU A 80 -20.22 -6.68 3.34
CA GLU A 80 -19.54 -7.95 3.13
C GLU A 80 -18.17 -7.99 3.83
N ARG A 81 -17.63 -9.19 3.94
CA ARG A 81 -16.37 -9.47 4.65
C ARG A 81 -15.18 -8.75 4.01
N TYR A 82 -15.06 -8.77 2.70
CA TYR A 82 -14.01 -8.10 1.94
C TYR A 82 -14.66 -7.10 0.98
N PRO A 83 -14.77 -5.83 1.36
CA PRO A 83 -15.58 -4.87 0.64
C PRO A 83 -14.94 -4.50 -0.70
N GLY A 84 -15.78 -4.30 -1.72
CA GLY A 84 -15.36 -3.79 -3.01
C GLY A 84 -15.02 -2.30 -2.95
N HIS A 85 -14.29 -1.84 -3.97
CA HIS A 85 -13.82 -0.45 -4.07
C HIS A 85 -14.94 0.59 -3.89
N ALA A 86 -16.12 0.31 -4.45
CA ALA A 86 -17.25 1.24 -4.40
C ALA A 86 -17.76 1.44 -2.96
N GLU A 87 -17.81 0.38 -2.15
CA GLU A 87 -18.22 0.49 -0.75
C GLU A 87 -17.19 1.21 0.10
N ILE A 88 -15.89 0.91 -0.08
CA ILE A 88 -14.83 1.62 0.65
C ILE A 88 -14.81 3.10 0.27
N ARG A 89 -15.04 3.43 -1.01
CA ARG A 89 -15.18 4.82 -1.43
C ARG A 89 -16.40 5.50 -0.79
N ARG A 90 -17.54 4.80 -0.68
CA ARG A 90 -18.73 5.33 0.06
C ARG A 90 -18.40 5.56 1.53
N TYR A 91 -17.66 4.65 2.17
CA TYR A 91 -17.18 4.83 3.54
C TYR A 91 -16.34 6.09 3.71
N LEU A 92 -15.33 6.30 2.83
CA LEU A 92 -14.49 7.50 2.91
C LEU A 92 -15.27 8.79 2.63
N ASN A 93 -16.27 8.75 1.72
CA ASN A 93 -17.20 9.88 1.53
C ASN A 93 -18.03 10.14 2.78
N PHE A 94 -18.58 9.08 3.40
CA PHE A 94 -19.33 9.20 4.66
C PHE A 94 -18.47 9.86 5.75
N VAL A 95 -17.22 9.43 5.93
CA VAL A 95 -16.30 10.05 6.90
C VAL A 95 -16.03 11.51 6.57
N ALA A 96 -15.74 11.82 5.30
CA ALA A 96 -15.47 13.18 4.86
C ALA A 96 -16.68 14.12 5.03
N ASP A 97 -17.90 13.61 4.82
CA ASP A 97 -19.12 14.36 5.03
C ASP A 97 -19.45 14.53 6.52
N ARG A 98 -19.29 13.47 7.31
CA ARG A 98 -19.58 13.50 8.76
C ARG A 98 -18.69 14.49 9.51
N LEU A 99 -17.42 14.61 9.09
CA LEU A 99 -16.43 15.51 9.67
C LEU A 99 -16.32 16.84 8.91
N ASP A 100 -17.20 17.12 7.94
CA ASP A 100 -17.18 18.34 7.12
C ASP A 100 -15.80 18.67 6.53
N LEU A 101 -15.08 17.63 6.03
CA LEU A 101 -13.71 17.78 5.52
C LEU A 101 -13.68 18.35 4.10
N LYS A 102 -14.69 18.08 3.29
CA LYS A 102 -14.69 18.40 1.84
C LYS A 102 -14.53 19.89 1.55
N LYS A 103 -14.91 20.78 2.46
CA LYS A 103 -14.79 22.24 2.29
C LYS A 103 -13.33 22.70 2.25
N ASP A 104 -12.42 21.94 2.88
CA ASP A 104 -10.98 22.25 2.95
C ASP A 104 -10.15 21.35 2.02
N ILE A 105 -10.82 20.67 1.05
CA ILE A 105 -10.19 19.85 0.01
C ILE A 105 -10.35 20.53 -1.34
N ARG A 106 -9.23 20.78 -2.02
CA ARG A 106 -9.22 21.24 -3.41
C ARG A 106 -9.11 20.03 -4.33
N PHE A 107 -10.23 19.65 -4.93
CA PHE A 107 -10.30 18.57 -5.92
C PHE A 107 -9.78 19.01 -7.28
N ASN A 108 -9.45 18.04 -8.15
CA ASN A 108 -8.86 18.24 -9.48
C ASN A 108 -7.62 19.15 -9.44
N THR A 109 -6.85 19.04 -8.37
CA THR A 109 -5.70 19.88 -8.07
C THR A 109 -4.47 18.99 -7.92
N ARG A 110 -3.82 18.68 -9.05
CA ARG A 110 -2.61 17.87 -9.09
C ARG A 110 -1.39 18.69 -8.74
N VAL A 111 -0.66 18.26 -7.73
CA VAL A 111 0.65 18.82 -7.36
C VAL A 111 1.71 18.34 -8.35
N THR A 112 2.54 19.26 -8.84
CA THR A 112 3.62 18.98 -9.81
C THR A 112 5.00 19.35 -9.31
N ALA A 113 5.10 20.26 -8.33
CA ALA A 113 6.37 20.61 -7.70
C ALA A 113 6.15 21.10 -6.26
N CYS A 114 7.12 20.78 -5.40
CA CYS A 114 7.18 21.26 -4.02
C CYS A 114 8.61 21.76 -3.76
N ARG A 115 8.75 23.05 -3.43
CA ARG A 115 10.06 23.65 -3.18
C ARG A 115 10.12 24.30 -1.82
N TYR A 116 11.15 24.01 -1.05
CA TYR A 116 11.40 24.66 0.23
C TYR A 116 12.02 26.05 0.03
N LEU A 117 11.46 27.06 0.70
CA LEU A 117 11.92 28.44 0.69
C LEU A 117 12.69 28.71 1.99
N GLU A 118 13.99 28.46 1.99
CA GLU A 118 14.85 28.47 3.17
C GLU A 118 14.75 29.79 3.96
N GLY A 119 14.77 30.95 3.30
CA GLY A 119 14.69 32.26 3.97
C GLY A 119 13.32 32.58 4.61
N ARG A 120 12.33 31.69 4.48
CA ARG A 120 10.96 31.85 5.00
C ARG A 120 10.48 30.67 5.82
N ASN A 121 11.20 29.57 5.84
CA ASN A 121 10.80 28.29 6.43
C ASN A 121 9.42 27.81 5.93
N LEU A 122 9.17 27.95 4.62
CA LEU A 122 7.90 27.60 3.96
C LEU A 122 8.14 26.66 2.79
N TRP A 123 7.19 25.77 2.56
CA TRP A 123 7.05 25.02 1.32
C TRP A 123 6.22 25.83 0.31
N GLU A 124 6.71 25.96 -0.90
CA GLU A 124 5.96 26.46 -2.07
C GLU A 124 5.55 25.26 -2.92
N VAL A 125 4.24 25.08 -3.09
CA VAL A 125 3.64 23.98 -3.81
C VAL A 125 2.99 24.50 -5.08
N ARG A 126 3.33 23.91 -6.23
CA ARG A 126 2.76 24.25 -7.53
C ARG A 126 1.86 23.13 -8.04
N THR A 127 0.79 23.53 -8.68
CA THR A 127 -0.21 22.63 -9.24
C THR A 127 -0.15 22.64 -10.78
N GLU A 128 -0.72 21.61 -11.39
CA GLU A 128 -0.75 21.44 -12.84
C GLU A 128 -1.48 22.58 -13.57
N ASP A 129 -2.50 23.16 -12.94
CA ASP A 129 -3.24 24.32 -13.45
C ASP A 129 -2.53 25.67 -13.21
N GLY A 130 -1.29 25.64 -12.70
CA GLY A 130 -0.42 26.80 -12.51
C GLY A 130 -0.65 27.59 -11.24
N GLN A 131 -1.48 27.13 -10.31
CA GLN A 131 -1.61 27.77 -8.99
C GLN A 131 -0.34 27.55 -8.16
N THR A 132 -0.11 28.47 -7.23
CA THR A 132 0.97 28.37 -6.24
C THR A 132 0.40 28.62 -4.85
N LEU A 133 0.69 27.69 -3.93
CA LEU A 133 0.31 27.76 -2.52
C LEU A 133 1.56 27.66 -1.66
N ARG A 134 1.49 28.20 -0.44
CA ARG A 134 2.58 28.09 0.54
C ARG A 134 2.09 27.56 1.87
N ALA A 135 2.94 26.81 2.56
CA ALA A 135 2.67 26.40 3.93
C ALA A 135 3.96 26.16 4.69
N ARG A 136 3.86 26.22 6.02
CA ARG A 136 4.95 25.84 6.91
C ARG A 136 5.15 24.32 6.91
N TRP A 137 4.06 23.56 6.95
CA TRP A 137 4.06 22.10 7.01
C TRP A 137 3.60 21.54 5.66
N LEU A 138 4.38 20.62 5.12
CA LEU A 138 3.99 19.84 3.96
C LEU A 138 3.87 18.37 4.34
N ILE A 139 2.67 17.79 4.18
CA ILE A 139 2.41 16.39 4.49
C ILE A 139 2.04 15.65 3.20
N THR A 140 2.86 14.68 2.81
CA THR A 140 2.57 13.85 1.65
C THR A 140 1.75 12.64 2.07
N ALA A 141 0.47 12.65 1.69
CA ALA A 141 -0.52 11.59 1.92
C ALA A 141 -0.87 10.85 0.61
N VAL A 142 0.12 10.73 -0.28
CA VAL A 142 -0.03 10.25 -1.65
C VAL A 142 -0.19 8.74 -1.77
N GLY A 143 -0.03 8.01 -0.66
CA GLY A 143 -0.07 6.54 -0.65
C GLY A 143 1.15 5.91 -1.32
N CYS A 144 1.23 4.58 -1.23
CA CYS A 144 2.36 3.81 -1.73
C CYS A 144 2.11 3.12 -3.07
N LEU A 145 0.87 3.10 -3.58
CA LEU A 145 0.44 2.42 -4.82
C LEU A 145 -0.39 3.35 -5.71
N SER A 146 0.03 4.60 -5.90
CA SER A 146 -0.70 5.59 -6.70
C SER A 146 0.00 5.99 -8.00
N SER A 147 1.13 5.36 -8.32
CA SER A 147 1.91 5.59 -9.54
C SER A 147 1.83 4.36 -10.43
N ALA A 148 0.90 4.35 -11.39
CA ALA A 148 0.70 3.24 -12.33
C ALA A 148 1.97 2.96 -13.14
N ASN A 149 2.24 1.68 -13.39
CA ASN A 149 3.34 1.19 -14.21
C ASN A 149 2.80 0.59 -15.52
N VAL A 150 2.60 1.43 -16.53
CA VAL A 150 2.32 0.96 -17.90
C VAL A 150 3.64 0.52 -18.52
N PRO A 151 3.80 -0.75 -18.92
CA PRO A 151 5.05 -1.23 -19.51
C PRO A 151 5.30 -0.59 -20.88
N ASP A 152 6.57 -0.30 -21.15
CA ASP A 152 7.01 0.19 -22.46
C ASP A 152 7.15 -1.01 -23.42
N ILE A 153 6.01 -1.45 -23.99
CA ILE A 153 5.97 -2.51 -24.99
C ILE A 153 5.88 -1.86 -26.37
N PRO A 154 6.77 -2.21 -27.33
CA PRO A 154 6.71 -1.66 -28.68
C PRO A 154 5.31 -1.84 -29.32
N GLY A 155 4.84 -0.82 -30.02
CA GLY A 155 3.59 -0.87 -30.79
C GLY A 155 2.31 -0.58 -30.00
N LEU A 156 2.39 -0.27 -28.70
CA LEU A 156 1.18 0.04 -27.90
C LEU A 156 0.37 1.20 -28.48
N SER A 157 1.02 2.20 -29.07
CA SER A 157 0.36 3.34 -29.72
C SER A 157 -0.38 2.99 -31.02
N ASP A 158 -0.04 1.84 -31.62
CA ASP A 158 -0.59 1.40 -32.91
C ASP A 158 -1.77 0.43 -32.73
N PHE A 159 -2.06 0.05 -31.49
CA PHE A 159 -3.18 -0.83 -31.17
C PHE A 159 -4.52 -0.17 -31.53
N GLU A 160 -5.31 -0.84 -32.36
CA GLU A 160 -6.61 -0.33 -32.84
C GLU A 160 -7.76 -0.56 -31.85
N GLY A 161 -7.56 -1.41 -30.83
CA GLY A 161 -8.51 -1.64 -29.75
C GLY A 161 -8.33 -0.69 -28.57
N ASP A 162 -9.06 -0.96 -27.50
CA ASP A 162 -8.95 -0.19 -26.25
C ASP A 162 -7.94 -0.84 -25.31
N TRP A 163 -7.23 0.00 -24.53
CA TRP A 163 -6.42 -0.53 -23.46
C TRP A 163 -6.60 0.27 -22.15
N TYR A 164 -6.50 -0.45 -21.04
CA TYR A 164 -6.72 0.11 -19.70
C TYR A 164 -5.64 -0.35 -18.73
N HIS A 165 -5.19 0.54 -17.86
CA HIS A 165 -4.36 0.16 -16.72
C HIS A 165 -5.21 0.12 -15.45
N THR A 166 -5.09 -0.94 -14.66
CA THR A 166 -5.92 -1.16 -13.47
C THR A 166 -5.82 -0.05 -12.41
N GLY A 167 -4.66 0.63 -12.31
CA GLY A 167 -4.45 1.79 -11.43
C GLY A 167 -4.96 3.13 -11.97
N GLN A 168 -5.49 3.15 -13.20
CA GLN A 168 -6.03 4.33 -13.88
C GLN A 168 -7.30 3.98 -14.64
N TRP A 169 -8.15 3.18 -14.01
CA TRP A 169 -9.38 2.69 -14.62
C TRP A 169 -10.35 3.84 -14.91
N PRO A 170 -11.03 3.84 -16.08
CA PRO A 170 -11.98 4.89 -16.41
C PRO A 170 -13.15 4.96 -15.43
N HIS A 171 -13.81 6.12 -15.38
CA HIS A 171 -14.98 6.33 -14.55
C HIS A 171 -16.25 5.75 -15.13
N ASP A 172 -16.26 5.61 -16.47
CA ASP A 172 -17.34 4.98 -17.22
C ASP A 172 -17.16 3.45 -17.22
N ASP A 173 -18.25 2.74 -17.37
CA ASP A 173 -18.23 1.28 -17.41
C ASP A 173 -17.54 0.79 -18.68
N VAL A 174 -16.64 -0.18 -18.53
CA VAL A 174 -15.99 -0.88 -19.64
C VAL A 174 -16.79 -2.15 -19.95
N ASP A 175 -17.33 -2.25 -21.18
CA ASP A 175 -18.08 -3.40 -21.62
C ASP A 175 -17.16 -4.45 -22.27
N PHE A 176 -17.06 -5.61 -21.64
CA PHE A 176 -16.30 -6.77 -22.14
C PHE A 176 -17.17 -7.75 -22.96
N SER A 177 -18.48 -7.51 -23.08
CA SER A 177 -19.42 -8.46 -23.70
C SER A 177 -19.03 -8.73 -25.15
N GLY A 178 -18.79 -10.00 -25.45
CA GLY A 178 -18.41 -10.46 -26.79
C GLY A 178 -17.02 -10.03 -27.25
N LYS A 179 -16.17 -9.46 -26.38
CA LYS A 179 -14.81 -9.01 -26.70
C LYS A 179 -13.77 -10.10 -26.43
N ARG A 180 -12.71 -10.08 -27.25
CA ARG A 180 -11.46 -10.82 -26.99
C ARG A 180 -10.59 -9.91 -26.09
N VAL A 181 -10.34 -10.35 -24.89
CA VAL A 181 -9.63 -9.56 -23.87
C VAL A 181 -8.28 -10.19 -23.57
N GLY A 182 -7.22 -9.39 -23.60
CA GLY A 182 -5.89 -9.78 -23.13
C GLY A 182 -5.59 -9.13 -21.78
N GLN A 183 -5.31 -9.91 -20.75
CA GLN A 183 -4.85 -9.37 -19.49
C GLN A 183 -3.38 -9.69 -19.26
N ILE A 184 -2.54 -8.67 -19.06
CA ILE A 184 -1.12 -8.81 -18.77
C ILE A 184 -0.90 -8.65 -17.27
N GLY A 185 -0.45 -9.73 -16.61
CA GLY A 185 -0.12 -9.74 -15.18
C GLY A 185 -1.11 -10.53 -14.32
N THR A 186 -0.53 -11.25 -13.35
CA THR A 186 -1.18 -12.20 -12.43
C THR A 186 -0.81 -11.92 -10.97
N GLY A 187 -0.61 -10.66 -10.61
CA GLY A 187 -0.54 -10.18 -9.23
C GLY A 187 -1.93 -10.02 -8.62
N SER A 188 -2.04 -9.40 -7.42
CA SER A 188 -3.31 -9.23 -6.70
C SER A 188 -4.43 -8.65 -7.58
N THR A 189 -4.13 -7.62 -8.36
CA THR A 189 -5.08 -6.97 -9.27
C THR A 189 -5.55 -7.94 -10.38
N GLY A 190 -4.61 -8.65 -11.00
CA GLY A 190 -4.94 -9.60 -12.06
C GLY A 190 -5.79 -10.77 -11.54
N ILE A 191 -5.46 -11.28 -10.36
CA ILE A 191 -6.21 -12.35 -9.69
C ILE A 191 -7.66 -11.93 -9.41
N GLN A 192 -7.89 -10.66 -9.09
CA GLN A 192 -9.23 -10.13 -8.84
C GLN A 192 -10.00 -9.85 -10.13
N ALA A 193 -9.33 -9.40 -11.20
CA ALA A 193 -9.98 -8.99 -12.43
C ALA A 193 -10.36 -10.17 -13.33
N VAL A 194 -9.51 -11.20 -13.42
CA VAL A 194 -9.70 -12.38 -14.28
C VAL A 194 -11.09 -13.03 -14.14
N PRO A 195 -11.57 -13.36 -12.92
CA PRO A 195 -12.88 -14.01 -12.79
C PRO A 195 -14.03 -13.16 -13.32
N VAL A 196 -13.98 -11.84 -13.07
CA VAL A 196 -15.07 -10.91 -13.43
C VAL A 196 -15.07 -10.64 -14.94
N ILE A 197 -13.90 -10.44 -15.57
CA ILE A 197 -13.80 -10.24 -17.01
C ILE A 197 -14.23 -11.50 -17.76
N ALA A 198 -13.85 -12.67 -17.26
CA ALA A 198 -14.21 -13.95 -17.88
C ALA A 198 -15.73 -14.23 -17.91
N GLU A 199 -16.53 -13.57 -17.09
CA GLU A 199 -17.99 -13.76 -17.07
C GLU A 199 -18.66 -13.30 -18.36
N THR A 200 -18.18 -12.23 -18.99
CA THR A 200 -18.80 -11.57 -20.13
C THR A 200 -17.95 -11.56 -21.38
N ALA A 201 -16.63 -11.68 -21.29
CA ALA A 201 -15.73 -11.72 -22.42
C ALA A 201 -16.01 -12.92 -23.33
N ALA A 202 -15.95 -12.72 -24.64
CA ALA A 202 -15.99 -13.83 -25.59
C ALA A 202 -14.82 -14.78 -25.39
N HIS A 203 -13.63 -14.21 -25.16
CA HIS A 203 -12.43 -14.95 -24.80
C HIS A 203 -11.50 -14.06 -23.94
N LEU A 204 -10.90 -14.64 -22.90
CA LEU A 204 -9.92 -14.00 -22.05
C LEU A 204 -8.58 -14.74 -22.17
N SER A 205 -7.56 -14.05 -22.68
CA SER A 205 -6.17 -14.49 -22.72
C SER A 205 -5.40 -13.87 -21.56
N VAL A 206 -4.89 -14.68 -20.64
CA VAL A 206 -4.15 -14.21 -19.45
C VAL A 206 -2.66 -14.45 -19.67
N PHE A 207 -1.89 -13.37 -19.82
CA PHE A 207 -0.44 -13.40 -20.06
C PHE A 207 0.30 -13.40 -18.71
N GLN A 208 0.81 -14.56 -18.32
CA GLN A 208 1.49 -14.80 -17.06
C GLN A 208 3.00 -14.89 -17.24
N ARG A 209 3.73 -14.01 -16.54
CA ARG A 209 5.18 -14.12 -16.41
C ARG A 209 5.59 -14.96 -15.19
N THR A 210 4.90 -14.79 -14.07
CA THR A 210 5.20 -15.45 -12.80
C THR A 210 3.89 -15.82 -12.12
N ALA A 211 3.73 -17.09 -11.76
CA ALA A 211 2.61 -17.51 -10.93
C ALA A 211 2.71 -16.93 -9.52
N ASN A 212 1.58 -16.80 -8.84
CA ASN A 212 1.52 -16.28 -7.48
C ASN A 212 0.66 -17.16 -6.58
N PHE A 213 1.02 -17.22 -5.30
CA PHE A 213 0.14 -17.83 -4.31
C PHE A 213 -1.13 -17.00 -4.16
N SER A 214 -2.25 -17.68 -4.05
CA SER A 214 -3.52 -17.10 -3.64
C SER A 214 -4.25 -18.06 -2.71
N VAL A 215 -5.03 -17.51 -1.81
CA VAL A 215 -5.90 -18.28 -0.90
C VAL A 215 -7.34 -17.82 -1.09
N PRO A 216 -8.35 -18.70 -0.94
CA PRO A 216 -9.74 -18.32 -1.16
C PRO A 216 -10.16 -17.23 -0.18
N ALA A 217 -10.80 -16.19 -0.68
CA ALA A 217 -11.32 -15.10 0.15
C ALA A 217 -12.46 -15.57 1.06
N ARG A 218 -13.29 -16.50 0.60
CA ARG A 218 -14.55 -16.87 1.24
C ARG A 218 -15.38 -15.62 1.55
N ASN A 219 -15.44 -14.72 0.56
CA ASN A 219 -16.18 -13.47 0.68
C ASN A 219 -17.68 -13.71 0.61
N GLY A 220 -18.41 -12.89 1.32
CA GLY A 220 -19.86 -12.87 1.36
C GLY A 220 -20.37 -11.85 2.36
N PRO A 221 -21.69 -11.67 2.42
CA PRO A 221 -22.32 -10.84 3.44
C PRO A 221 -21.92 -11.30 4.85
N TRP A 222 -21.83 -10.35 5.77
CA TRP A 222 -21.69 -10.70 7.18
C TRP A 222 -22.99 -11.33 7.71
N GLU A 223 -22.82 -12.39 8.50
CA GLU A 223 -23.95 -12.90 9.29
C GLU A 223 -24.43 -11.80 10.25
N PRO A 224 -25.75 -11.58 10.38
CA PRO A 224 -26.28 -10.48 11.18
C PRO A 224 -25.74 -10.44 12.62
N GLU A 225 -25.63 -11.60 13.26
CA GLU A 225 -25.10 -11.75 14.62
C GLU A 225 -23.63 -11.34 14.71
N TYR A 226 -22.82 -11.62 13.66
CA TYR A 226 -21.43 -11.19 13.62
C TYR A 226 -21.31 -9.68 13.37
N ALA A 227 -22.14 -9.12 12.51
CA ALA A 227 -22.18 -7.66 12.27
C ALA A 227 -22.56 -6.90 13.55
N GLU A 228 -23.50 -7.44 14.34
CA GLU A 228 -23.87 -6.89 15.64
C GLU A 228 -22.71 -7.01 16.64
N TRP A 229 -22.07 -8.17 16.71
CA TRP A 229 -20.91 -8.38 17.55
C TRP A 229 -19.78 -7.38 17.22
N VAL A 230 -19.46 -7.15 15.95
CA VAL A 230 -18.45 -6.18 15.52
C VAL A 230 -18.75 -4.78 16.03
N ARG A 231 -20.02 -4.35 15.95
CA ARG A 231 -20.44 -3.03 16.44
C ARG A 231 -20.27 -2.90 17.95
N ASP A 232 -20.63 -3.95 18.70
CA ASP A 232 -20.62 -3.92 20.15
C ASP A 232 -19.22 -4.10 20.75
N HIS A 233 -18.25 -4.67 19.97
CA HIS A 233 -16.91 -5.00 20.44
C HIS A 233 -15.82 -4.07 19.83
N TYR A 234 -16.17 -2.81 19.56
CA TYR A 234 -15.24 -1.83 19.01
C TYR A 234 -13.89 -1.76 19.75
N ASP A 235 -13.90 -1.68 21.09
CA ASP A 235 -12.66 -1.57 21.87
C ASP A 235 -11.79 -2.81 21.77
N GLU A 236 -12.40 -3.99 21.73
CA GLU A 236 -11.68 -5.26 21.59
C GLU A 236 -11.03 -5.37 20.21
N ILE A 237 -11.77 -5.01 19.16
CA ILE A 237 -11.25 -5.01 17.77
C ILE A 237 -10.12 -3.98 17.66
N ARG A 238 -10.32 -2.76 18.19
CA ARG A 238 -9.31 -1.70 18.22
C ARG A 238 -8.05 -2.14 18.97
N ALA A 239 -8.20 -2.78 20.12
CA ALA A 239 -7.07 -3.31 20.89
C ALA A 239 -6.35 -4.41 20.11
N MET A 240 -7.10 -5.30 19.46
CA MET A 240 -6.53 -6.40 18.67
C MET A 240 -5.70 -5.88 17.49
N VAL A 241 -6.24 -4.98 16.65
CA VAL A 241 -5.49 -4.44 15.49
C VAL A 241 -4.25 -3.66 15.91
N ARG A 242 -4.23 -3.10 17.12
CA ARG A 242 -3.08 -2.38 17.67
C ARG A 242 -2.03 -3.30 18.30
N SER A 243 -2.39 -4.52 18.69
CA SER A 243 -1.52 -5.49 19.37
C SER A 243 -1.02 -6.62 18.46
N THR A 244 -1.47 -6.68 17.20
CA THR A 244 -1.00 -7.68 16.23
C THR A 244 0.09 -7.14 15.33
N PRO A 245 1.11 -7.95 14.96
CA PRO A 245 2.25 -7.48 14.16
C PRO A 245 1.88 -6.88 12.82
N ASN A 246 0.82 -7.38 12.18
CA ASN A 246 0.34 -6.92 10.88
C ASN A 246 -0.93 -6.07 10.98
N ALA A 247 -1.32 -5.65 12.18
CA ALA A 247 -2.50 -4.82 12.43
C ALA A 247 -3.82 -5.42 11.89
N HIS A 248 -3.91 -6.74 11.78
CA HIS A 248 -5.14 -7.42 11.39
C HIS A 248 -6.02 -7.78 12.61
N PRO A 249 -7.35 -7.86 12.44
CA PRO A 249 -8.28 -8.19 13.52
C PRO A 249 -8.33 -9.71 13.79
N PHE A 250 -7.17 -10.37 13.81
CA PHE A 250 -7.02 -11.78 14.19
C PHE A 250 -5.63 -12.05 14.73
N ARG A 251 -5.53 -13.03 15.62
CA ARG A 251 -4.27 -13.44 16.21
C ARG A 251 -3.56 -14.46 15.32
N ILE A 252 -2.23 -14.41 15.33
CA ILE A 252 -1.39 -15.45 14.77
C ILE A 252 -1.35 -16.61 15.79
N SER A 253 -1.40 -17.85 15.30
CA SER A 253 -1.24 -19.04 16.14
C SER A 253 0.13 -19.05 16.85
N PRO A 254 0.22 -19.47 18.10
CA PRO A 254 1.49 -19.53 18.81
C PRO A 254 2.34 -20.77 18.45
N TYR A 255 1.84 -21.64 17.58
CA TYR A 255 2.55 -22.87 17.20
C TYR A 255 3.49 -22.63 16.03
N ASN A 256 4.65 -23.33 16.05
CA ASN A 256 5.50 -23.49 14.89
C ASN A 256 5.04 -24.69 14.06
N ALA A 257 5.17 -24.58 12.73
CA ALA A 257 4.62 -25.60 11.82
C ALA A 257 5.26 -26.97 12.00
N MET A 258 6.57 -27.03 12.32
CA MET A 258 7.30 -28.30 12.48
C MET A 258 7.23 -28.88 13.90
N GLU A 259 6.60 -28.19 14.84
CA GLU A 259 6.41 -28.67 16.22
C GLU A 259 5.12 -29.49 16.39
N VAL A 260 4.23 -29.48 15.40
CA VAL A 260 3.02 -30.28 15.36
C VAL A 260 3.21 -31.48 14.41
N SER A 261 2.44 -32.56 14.61
CA SER A 261 2.48 -33.71 13.69
C SER A 261 2.00 -33.35 12.29
N ASP A 262 2.39 -34.13 11.27
CA ASP A 262 1.96 -33.92 9.88
C ASP A 262 0.43 -33.92 9.74
N ALA A 263 -0.26 -34.78 10.50
CA ALA A 263 -1.72 -34.86 10.48
C ALA A 263 -2.37 -33.59 11.08
N GLU A 264 -1.87 -33.11 12.21
CA GLU A 264 -2.35 -31.88 12.85
C GLU A 264 -2.07 -30.67 11.97
N ARG A 265 -0.87 -30.59 11.37
CA ARG A 265 -0.48 -29.53 10.46
C ARG A 265 -1.41 -29.46 9.24
N ALA A 266 -1.68 -30.60 8.63
CA ALA A 266 -2.60 -30.71 7.50
C ALA A 266 -4.02 -30.28 7.89
N GLU A 267 -4.53 -30.67 9.05
CA GLU A 267 -5.83 -30.25 9.56
C GLU A 267 -5.89 -28.76 9.85
N MET A 268 -4.82 -28.17 10.41
CA MET A 268 -4.74 -26.72 10.67
C MET A 268 -4.75 -25.92 9.37
N TYR A 269 -4.00 -26.36 8.34
CA TYR A 269 -4.05 -25.74 7.01
C TYR A 269 -5.45 -25.85 6.39
N GLU A 270 -6.08 -27.02 6.46
CA GLU A 270 -7.42 -27.21 5.89
C GLU A 270 -8.45 -26.30 6.57
N ARG A 271 -8.45 -26.23 7.89
CA ARG A 271 -9.33 -25.31 8.63
C ARG A 271 -9.10 -23.84 8.28
N ALA A 272 -7.83 -23.45 8.09
CA ALA A 272 -7.51 -22.08 7.68
C ALA A 272 -7.92 -21.80 6.23
N TRP A 273 -7.79 -22.77 5.34
CA TRP A 273 -8.25 -22.71 3.95
C TRP A 273 -9.77 -22.59 3.83
N GLU A 274 -10.51 -23.33 4.65
CA GLU A 274 -11.97 -23.22 4.73
C GLU A 274 -12.44 -21.85 5.25
N LYS A 275 -11.74 -21.29 6.24
CA LYS A 275 -12.02 -19.93 6.74
C LYS A 275 -11.65 -18.86 5.74
N GLY A 276 -10.63 -19.10 4.95
CA GLY A 276 -10.14 -18.21 3.91
C GLY A 276 -9.50 -16.91 4.39
N GLY A 277 -9.07 -16.10 3.42
CA GLY A 277 -8.49 -14.81 3.64
C GLY A 277 -7.07 -14.85 4.22
N LEU A 278 -6.58 -13.69 4.63
CA LEU A 278 -5.23 -13.56 5.19
C LEU A 278 -5.01 -14.31 6.51
N ARG A 279 -6.07 -14.87 7.11
CA ARG A 279 -5.96 -15.74 8.29
C ARG A 279 -5.12 -16.98 8.04
N PHE A 280 -5.03 -17.45 6.77
CA PHE A 280 -4.14 -18.56 6.40
C PHE A 280 -2.67 -18.25 6.70
N ARG A 281 -2.24 -16.98 6.55
CA ARG A 281 -0.88 -16.54 6.91
C ARG A 281 -0.59 -16.67 8.41
N GLY A 282 -1.63 -16.57 9.24
CA GLY A 282 -1.53 -16.66 10.70
C GLY A 282 -1.71 -18.08 11.28
N VAL A 283 -1.74 -19.12 10.45
CA VAL A 283 -1.94 -20.50 10.91
C VAL A 283 -0.77 -21.04 11.73
N PHE A 284 0.44 -20.56 11.43
CA PHE A 284 1.66 -20.77 12.21
C PHE A 284 2.46 -19.46 12.27
N GLN A 285 3.18 -19.26 13.38
CA GLN A 285 3.93 -18.01 13.59
C GLN A 285 5.24 -17.95 12.78
N ASP A 286 5.77 -19.09 12.37
CA ASP A 286 7.08 -19.25 11.74
C ASP A 286 7.07 -19.33 10.20
N LEU A 287 5.92 -19.17 9.55
CA LEU A 287 5.80 -19.30 8.08
C LEU A 287 6.73 -18.38 7.27
N LEU A 288 7.10 -17.23 7.81
CA LEU A 288 8.09 -16.34 7.18
C LEU A 288 9.47 -16.37 7.84
N LEU A 289 9.67 -17.21 8.85
CA LEU A 289 10.91 -17.32 9.60
C LEU A 289 11.65 -18.64 9.32
N SER A 290 10.91 -19.70 9.00
CA SER A 290 11.43 -21.03 8.73
C SER A 290 11.14 -21.45 7.29
N ARG A 291 12.18 -21.84 6.56
CA ARG A 291 12.05 -22.38 5.20
C ARG A 291 11.18 -23.64 5.18
N GLU A 292 11.40 -24.57 6.09
CA GLU A 292 10.67 -25.83 6.15
C GLU A 292 9.19 -25.60 6.45
N ALA A 293 8.88 -24.70 7.39
CA ALA A 293 7.51 -24.29 7.67
C ALA A 293 6.84 -23.66 6.44
N ASN A 294 7.57 -22.78 5.75
CA ASN A 294 7.07 -22.12 4.54
C ASN A 294 6.80 -23.12 3.42
N ASP A 295 7.75 -24.02 3.15
CA ASP A 295 7.63 -25.02 2.09
C ASP A 295 6.42 -25.93 2.33
N SER A 296 6.11 -26.28 3.59
CA SER A 296 4.91 -27.07 3.93
C SER A 296 3.61 -26.33 3.58
N ALA A 297 3.53 -25.03 3.86
CA ALA A 297 2.37 -24.20 3.48
C ALA A 297 2.28 -23.99 1.96
N ALA A 298 3.43 -23.76 1.32
CA ALA A 298 3.52 -23.60 -0.13
C ALA A 298 3.03 -24.85 -0.87
N GLU A 299 3.47 -26.03 -0.47
CA GLU A 299 3.04 -27.30 -1.09
C GLU A 299 1.57 -27.59 -0.84
N PHE A 300 1.03 -27.27 0.34
CA PHE A 300 -0.41 -27.34 0.58
C PHE A 300 -1.20 -26.49 -0.43
N ILE A 301 -0.82 -25.22 -0.61
CA ILE A 301 -1.51 -24.31 -1.56
C ILE A 301 -1.35 -24.81 -2.99
N LYS A 302 -0.15 -25.23 -3.41
CA LYS A 302 0.09 -25.78 -4.75
C LYS A 302 -0.74 -27.03 -5.02
N ALA A 303 -0.92 -27.90 -4.01
CA ALA A 303 -1.80 -29.06 -4.11
C ALA A 303 -3.27 -28.66 -4.32
N LYS A 304 -3.75 -27.62 -3.61
CA LYS A 304 -5.09 -27.06 -3.82
C LYS A 304 -5.27 -26.50 -5.23
N ILE A 305 -4.28 -25.77 -5.77
CA ILE A 305 -4.30 -25.28 -7.16
C ILE A 305 -4.44 -26.44 -8.13
N ARG A 306 -3.56 -27.46 -8.02
CA ARG A 306 -3.57 -28.65 -8.89
C ARG A 306 -4.86 -29.46 -8.80
N SER A 307 -5.54 -29.45 -7.64
CA SER A 307 -6.83 -30.14 -7.50
C SER A 307 -8.02 -29.34 -8.04
N THR A 308 -7.89 -28.01 -8.15
CA THR A 308 -8.94 -27.11 -8.61
C THR A 308 -8.95 -26.98 -10.14
N VAL A 309 -7.77 -26.87 -10.74
CA VAL A 309 -7.61 -26.65 -12.19
C VAL A 309 -7.58 -28.01 -12.91
N LYS A 310 -8.50 -28.21 -13.86
CA LYS A 310 -8.71 -29.53 -14.51
C LYS A 310 -7.67 -29.85 -15.56
N ASP A 311 -7.24 -28.83 -16.34
CA ASP A 311 -6.19 -29.02 -17.34
C ASP A 311 -4.83 -29.13 -16.67
N PRO A 312 -4.10 -30.28 -16.85
CA PRO A 312 -2.84 -30.51 -16.12
C PRO A 312 -1.74 -29.50 -16.44
N GLU A 313 -1.69 -28.99 -17.68
CA GLU A 313 -0.65 -28.02 -18.08
C GLU A 313 -0.92 -26.66 -17.48
N THR A 314 -2.16 -26.18 -17.52
CA THR A 314 -2.58 -24.95 -16.85
C THR A 314 -2.38 -25.05 -15.33
N ALA A 315 -2.72 -26.20 -14.73
CA ALA A 315 -2.49 -26.47 -13.30
C ALA A 315 -1.00 -26.39 -12.94
N ARG A 316 -0.13 -26.97 -13.80
CA ARG A 316 1.32 -26.90 -13.67
C ARG A 316 1.80 -25.45 -13.73
N MET A 317 1.40 -24.68 -14.76
CA MET A 317 1.80 -23.28 -14.91
C MET A 317 1.35 -22.40 -13.74
N LEU A 318 0.14 -22.59 -13.21
CA LEU A 318 -0.38 -21.82 -12.07
C LEU A 318 0.25 -22.21 -10.73
N SER A 319 0.80 -23.43 -10.61
CA SER A 319 1.48 -23.93 -9.40
C SER A 319 3.01 -23.84 -9.46
N ASP A 320 3.59 -23.42 -10.60
CA ASP A 320 5.04 -23.18 -10.75
C ASP A 320 5.42 -21.84 -10.14
N ILE A 321 5.36 -21.78 -8.81
CA ILE A 321 5.63 -20.59 -8.02
C ILE A 321 7.04 -20.64 -7.48
N ASP A 322 7.86 -19.63 -7.80
CA ASP A 322 9.30 -19.57 -7.62
C ASP A 322 9.77 -18.79 -6.36
N HIS A 323 8.86 -18.46 -5.47
CA HIS A 323 9.17 -17.69 -4.26
C HIS A 323 8.46 -18.28 -3.03
N PRO A 324 8.94 -18.01 -1.79
CA PRO A 324 8.29 -18.47 -0.57
C PRO A 324 6.85 -17.94 -0.45
N TYR A 325 5.96 -18.73 0.15
CA TYR A 325 4.63 -18.27 0.48
C TYR A 325 4.69 -17.01 1.36
N ALA A 326 3.86 -16.00 1.04
CA ALA A 326 3.79 -14.71 1.71
C ALA A 326 5.07 -13.85 1.66
N ALA A 327 6.12 -14.22 0.91
CA ALA A 327 7.26 -13.35 0.63
C ALA A 327 6.91 -12.18 -0.33
N LYS A 328 5.80 -12.30 -1.04
CA LYS A 328 5.02 -11.20 -1.62
C LYS A 328 3.70 -11.15 -0.86
N ARG A 329 3.00 -9.99 -0.87
CA ARG A 329 1.66 -9.95 -0.28
C ARG A 329 0.80 -11.03 -0.92
N PRO A 330 0.33 -12.04 -0.16
CA PRO A 330 -0.47 -13.11 -0.74
C PRO A 330 -1.85 -12.56 -1.09
N PRO A 331 -2.26 -12.61 -2.36
CA PRO A 331 -3.62 -12.28 -2.75
C PRO A 331 -4.64 -13.21 -2.10
N ILE A 332 -5.84 -12.71 -1.93
CA ILE A 332 -7.02 -13.54 -1.70
C ILE A 332 -7.87 -13.51 -2.97
N ASP A 333 -8.44 -14.65 -3.33
CA ASP A 333 -9.18 -14.77 -4.58
C ASP A 333 -10.64 -15.19 -4.38
N THR A 334 -11.43 -14.85 -5.39
CA THR A 334 -12.80 -15.33 -5.52
C THR A 334 -12.89 -16.04 -6.86
N HIS A 335 -12.78 -17.38 -6.83
CA HIS A 335 -12.84 -18.26 -8.01
C HIS A 335 -11.76 -18.04 -9.07
N TYR A 336 -10.57 -17.55 -8.71
CA TYR A 336 -9.50 -17.31 -9.68
C TYR A 336 -9.05 -18.60 -10.37
N PHE A 337 -8.75 -19.64 -9.62
CA PHE A 337 -8.27 -20.91 -10.18
C PHE A 337 -9.38 -21.67 -10.90
N GLU A 338 -10.62 -21.63 -10.39
CA GLU A 338 -11.79 -22.22 -11.04
C GLU A 338 -12.09 -21.58 -12.41
N THR A 339 -11.75 -20.30 -12.57
CA THR A 339 -11.97 -19.56 -13.83
C THR A 339 -11.20 -20.17 -15.00
N TYR A 340 -10.03 -20.76 -14.76
CA TYR A 340 -9.26 -21.46 -15.81
C TYR A 340 -9.88 -22.79 -16.27
N ASN A 341 -10.95 -23.25 -15.65
CA ASN A 341 -11.75 -24.39 -16.14
C ASN A 341 -12.82 -23.97 -17.17
N ARG A 342 -12.94 -22.68 -17.50
CA ARG A 342 -13.89 -22.17 -18.50
C ARG A 342 -13.28 -22.30 -19.89
N GLU A 343 -14.11 -22.62 -20.87
CA GLU A 343 -13.70 -22.77 -22.30
C GLU A 343 -13.22 -21.43 -22.91
N ASN A 344 -13.69 -20.31 -22.38
CA ASN A 344 -13.34 -18.98 -22.86
C ASN A 344 -12.13 -18.34 -22.15
N VAL A 345 -11.31 -19.12 -21.41
CA VAL A 345 -10.12 -18.60 -20.72
C VAL A 345 -8.89 -19.40 -21.08
N THR A 346 -7.83 -18.71 -21.49
CA THR A 346 -6.53 -19.33 -21.81
C THR A 346 -5.41 -18.66 -21.03
N LEU A 347 -4.56 -19.47 -20.38
CA LEU A 347 -3.33 -19.01 -19.75
C LEU A 347 -2.16 -19.09 -20.75
N ILE A 348 -1.37 -18.03 -20.84
CA ILE A 348 -0.23 -17.90 -21.75
C ILE A 348 1.03 -17.64 -20.92
N ASP A 349 2.03 -18.51 -21.04
CA ASP A 349 3.33 -18.37 -20.34
C ASP A 349 4.26 -17.43 -21.10
N VAL A 350 4.28 -16.16 -20.69
CA VAL A 350 5.18 -15.15 -21.28
C VAL A 350 6.57 -15.13 -20.66
N ARG A 351 6.88 -16.06 -19.77
CA ARG A 351 8.26 -16.33 -19.36
C ARG A 351 8.95 -17.26 -20.37
N ALA A 352 8.21 -18.25 -20.87
CA ALA A 352 8.70 -19.19 -21.87
C ALA A 352 8.69 -18.59 -23.28
N ASP A 353 7.70 -17.75 -23.61
CA ASP A 353 7.56 -17.08 -24.89
C ASP A 353 7.17 -15.60 -24.65
N PRO A 354 8.15 -14.70 -24.53
CA PRO A 354 7.93 -13.31 -24.14
C PRO A 354 7.08 -12.53 -25.15
N ILE A 355 6.42 -11.47 -24.67
CA ILE A 355 5.73 -10.51 -25.52
C ILE A 355 6.79 -9.72 -26.30
N ALA A 356 6.77 -9.85 -27.64
CA ALA A 356 7.65 -9.11 -28.53
C ALA A 356 7.13 -7.70 -28.79
N GLU A 357 5.84 -7.56 -29.12
CA GLU A 357 5.22 -6.28 -29.42
C GLU A 357 3.70 -6.35 -29.28
N ILE A 358 3.09 -5.18 -29.24
CA ILE A 358 1.66 -4.99 -29.44
C ILE A 358 1.46 -4.63 -30.90
N THR A 359 0.62 -5.39 -31.61
CA THR A 359 0.27 -5.14 -33.00
C THR A 359 -1.02 -4.32 -33.09
N PRO A 360 -1.40 -3.77 -34.26
CA PRO A 360 -2.70 -3.12 -34.40
C PRO A 360 -3.89 -4.01 -33.97
N LYS A 361 -3.72 -5.35 -34.01
CA LYS A 361 -4.80 -6.32 -33.74
C LYS A 361 -4.66 -7.07 -32.43
N GLY A 362 -3.57 -6.91 -31.67
CA GLY A 362 -3.39 -7.66 -30.44
C GLY A 362 -1.95 -7.73 -29.94
N ILE A 363 -1.55 -8.89 -29.44
CA ILE A 363 -0.23 -9.14 -28.85
C ILE A 363 0.49 -10.21 -29.66
N ARG A 364 1.74 -9.93 -30.07
CA ARG A 364 2.64 -10.90 -30.71
C ARG A 364 3.73 -11.31 -29.74
N LEU A 365 3.95 -12.62 -29.66
CA LEU A 365 5.03 -13.23 -28.87
C LEU A 365 6.30 -13.37 -29.72
N GLU A 366 7.45 -13.64 -29.06
CA GLU A 366 8.76 -13.81 -29.74
C GLU A 366 8.75 -15.01 -30.72
N SER A 367 7.96 -16.06 -30.47
CA SER A 367 7.75 -17.17 -31.39
C SER A 367 7.06 -16.78 -32.70
N GLY A 368 6.48 -15.58 -32.77
CA GLY A 368 5.62 -15.12 -33.86
C GLY A 368 4.15 -15.46 -33.69
N ALA A 369 3.77 -16.13 -32.58
CA ALA A 369 2.34 -16.36 -32.29
C ALA A 369 1.65 -15.03 -32.01
N GLU A 370 0.51 -14.80 -32.64
CA GLU A 370 -0.27 -13.58 -32.50
C GLU A 370 -1.62 -13.88 -31.85
N HIS A 371 -1.96 -13.13 -30.83
CA HIS A 371 -3.22 -13.19 -30.09
C HIS A 371 -4.05 -11.96 -30.46
N GLU A 372 -5.11 -12.17 -31.26
CA GLU A 372 -6.01 -11.08 -31.65
C GLU A 372 -6.89 -10.67 -30.46
N LEU A 373 -6.92 -9.37 -30.17
CA LEU A 373 -7.57 -8.76 -29.00
C LEU A 373 -8.35 -7.51 -29.40
N ASP A 374 -9.46 -7.28 -28.73
CA ASP A 374 -10.24 -6.04 -28.82
C ASP A 374 -9.94 -5.11 -27.65
N ILE A 375 -9.52 -5.69 -26.50
CA ILE A 375 -9.17 -4.94 -25.28
C ILE A 375 -7.90 -5.53 -24.66
N ILE A 376 -6.98 -4.65 -24.20
CA ILE A 376 -5.82 -5.03 -23.39
C ILE A 376 -5.95 -4.43 -21.99
N VAL A 377 -5.85 -5.28 -20.95
CA VAL A 377 -5.85 -4.86 -19.54
C VAL A 377 -4.45 -5.04 -18.94
N PHE A 378 -3.82 -3.93 -18.57
CA PHE A 378 -2.54 -3.94 -17.87
C PHE A 378 -2.77 -4.06 -16.37
N ALA A 379 -2.57 -5.26 -15.81
CA ALA A 379 -2.50 -5.55 -14.39
C ALA A 379 -1.03 -5.61 -13.92
N THR A 380 -0.20 -4.71 -14.44
CA THR A 380 1.27 -4.70 -14.34
C THR A 380 1.80 -3.99 -13.09
N GLY A 381 0.88 -3.53 -12.23
CA GLY A 381 1.20 -2.96 -10.93
C GLY A 381 1.67 -1.50 -10.97
N PHE A 382 2.47 -1.13 -9.99
CA PHE A 382 2.78 0.27 -9.69
C PHE A 382 4.28 0.48 -9.51
N ASP A 383 4.74 1.70 -9.76
CA ASP A 383 6.00 2.20 -9.21
C ASP A 383 5.79 2.52 -7.72
N ALA A 384 5.86 1.44 -6.92
CA ALA A 384 5.43 1.45 -5.54
C ALA A 384 6.39 2.21 -4.61
N MET A 385 5.88 2.69 -3.50
CA MET A 385 6.56 3.34 -2.37
C MET A 385 7.19 4.69 -2.74
N THR A 386 8.21 4.72 -3.60
CA THR A 386 8.95 5.94 -3.96
C THR A 386 8.34 6.68 -5.15
N GLY A 387 7.73 5.99 -6.11
CA GLY A 387 7.20 6.59 -7.33
C GLY A 387 6.23 7.76 -7.08
N PRO A 388 5.23 7.62 -6.19
CA PRO A 388 4.32 8.72 -5.86
C PRO A 388 5.01 9.97 -5.32
N LEU A 389 6.03 9.79 -4.46
CA LEU A 389 6.79 10.89 -3.85
C LEU A 389 7.71 11.58 -4.87
N LEU A 390 8.41 10.80 -5.70
CA LEU A 390 9.30 11.33 -6.72
C LEU A 390 8.57 12.17 -7.79
N ARG A 391 7.32 11.83 -8.09
CA ARG A 391 6.48 12.59 -9.04
C ARG A 391 6.02 13.95 -8.53
N LEU A 392 6.16 14.24 -7.23
CA LEU A 392 5.85 15.54 -6.66
C LEU A 392 6.92 16.60 -6.90
N GLY A 393 8.08 16.24 -7.48
CA GLY A 393 9.17 17.18 -7.75
C GLY A 393 9.60 17.92 -6.48
N ILE A 394 9.90 17.19 -5.40
CA ILE A 394 10.23 17.74 -4.09
C ILE A 394 11.69 18.23 -4.10
N GLU A 395 11.88 19.52 -3.83
CA GLU A 395 13.18 20.20 -3.72
C GLU A 395 13.36 20.77 -2.31
N GLY A 396 14.32 20.25 -1.56
CA GLY A 396 14.78 20.78 -0.28
C GLY A 396 15.91 21.83 -0.45
N PRO A 397 16.47 22.34 0.66
CA PRO A 397 17.60 23.27 0.64
C PRO A 397 18.84 22.74 -0.08
N GLU A 398 19.12 21.44 0.03
CA GLU A 398 20.34 20.81 -0.47
C GLU A 398 20.15 20.09 -1.82
N GLY A 399 18.96 20.11 -2.40
CA GLY A 399 18.69 19.48 -3.69
C GLY A 399 17.36 18.72 -3.74
N SER A 400 17.18 17.96 -4.82
CA SER A 400 15.94 17.22 -5.05
C SER A 400 15.88 15.90 -4.27
N LEU A 401 14.66 15.48 -3.91
CA LEU A 401 14.42 14.15 -3.32
C LEU A 401 14.85 13.04 -4.29
N ALA A 402 14.72 13.25 -5.59
CA ALA A 402 15.11 12.30 -6.61
C ALA A 402 16.64 12.06 -6.60
N ASP A 403 17.44 13.12 -6.46
CA ASP A 403 18.90 13.01 -6.35
C ASP A 403 19.31 12.36 -5.02
N TYR A 404 18.65 12.77 -3.93
CA TYR A 404 18.91 12.21 -2.59
C TYR A 404 18.61 10.70 -2.54
N TRP A 405 17.56 10.25 -3.23
CA TRP A 405 17.16 8.84 -3.29
C TRP A 405 17.72 8.06 -4.49
N LYS A 406 18.71 8.61 -5.20
CA LYS A 406 19.31 7.96 -6.38
C LYS A 406 19.84 6.55 -6.12
N ALA A 407 20.38 6.31 -4.93
CA ALA A 407 20.87 4.99 -4.50
C ALA A 407 19.81 4.13 -3.79
N GLY A 408 18.64 4.69 -3.53
CA GLY A 408 17.52 4.08 -2.80
C GLY A 408 16.93 5.04 -1.77
N PRO A 409 15.73 4.77 -1.29
CA PRO A 409 15.08 5.64 -0.32
C PRO A 409 15.79 5.63 1.03
N VAL A 410 16.05 6.82 1.56
CA VAL A 410 16.56 7.07 2.90
C VAL A 410 15.55 7.93 3.64
N SER A 411 15.06 7.44 4.76
CA SER A 411 14.09 8.12 5.62
C SER A 411 14.32 7.74 7.06
N TYR A 412 13.88 8.55 8.00
CA TYR A 412 13.79 8.17 9.40
C TYR A 412 12.35 7.81 9.75
N LEU A 413 12.15 6.62 10.30
CA LEU A 413 10.85 6.02 10.65
C LEU A 413 9.87 5.88 9.46
N GLY A 414 10.29 6.16 8.23
CA GLY A 414 9.37 6.28 7.09
C GLY A 414 8.47 7.51 7.16
N LEU A 415 8.79 8.49 8.00
CA LEU A 415 7.99 9.68 8.27
C LEU A 415 8.65 10.98 7.80
N ALA A 416 9.98 11.07 7.81
CA ALA A 416 10.72 12.28 7.44
C ALA A 416 12.05 11.94 6.77
N MET A 417 12.61 12.88 6.03
CA MET A 417 13.88 12.75 5.32
C MET A 417 14.86 13.85 5.72
N PRO A 418 16.16 13.54 5.86
CA PRO A 418 17.22 14.55 5.98
C PRO A 418 17.25 15.50 4.77
N GLY A 419 17.47 16.79 5.01
CA GLY A 419 17.50 17.80 3.96
C GLY A 419 16.13 18.32 3.53
N PHE A 420 15.04 17.90 4.22
CA PHE A 420 13.67 18.32 3.89
C PHE A 420 12.91 18.77 5.16
N PRO A 421 13.21 19.97 5.67
CA PRO A 421 12.60 20.48 6.90
C PRO A 421 11.08 20.60 6.77
N ASN A 422 10.34 20.28 7.85
CA ASN A 422 8.88 20.39 7.91
C ASN A 422 8.12 19.57 6.86
N LEU A 423 8.78 18.60 6.23
CA LEU A 423 8.18 17.64 5.32
C LEU A 423 7.95 16.31 6.06
N PHE A 424 6.70 15.89 6.08
CA PHE A 424 6.32 14.57 6.56
C PHE A 424 5.69 13.72 5.46
N THR A 425 5.85 12.42 5.57
CA THR A 425 5.20 11.46 4.66
C THR A 425 4.44 10.41 5.45
N VAL A 426 3.20 10.14 5.06
CA VAL A 426 2.40 9.08 5.64
C VAL A 426 2.61 7.80 4.85
N THR A 427 2.94 6.70 5.54
CA THR A 427 3.24 5.39 4.93
C THR A 427 4.41 5.40 3.94
N GLY A 428 5.42 6.22 4.22
CA GLY A 428 6.63 6.31 3.40
C GLY A 428 7.52 5.07 3.45
N PRO A 429 8.57 5.03 2.58
CA PRO A 429 9.57 3.96 2.60
C PRO A 429 10.24 3.87 3.98
N GLY A 430 10.44 2.65 4.48
CA GLY A 430 10.96 2.40 5.82
C GLY A 430 9.88 2.30 6.90
N SER A 431 8.59 2.50 6.57
CA SER A 431 7.48 2.24 7.50
C SER A 431 6.87 0.84 7.25
N PRO A 432 6.04 0.31 8.18
CA PRO A 432 5.33 -0.97 7.97
C PRO A 432 4.46 -1.00 6.73
N SER A 433 3.79 0.12 6.40
CA SER A 433 3.07 0.32 5.15
C SER A 433 2.30 -0.95 4.70
N VAL A 434 2.58 -1.42 3.49
CA VAL A 434 1.89 -2.54 2.83
C VAL A 434 2.05 -3.92 3.50
N LEU A 435 2.89 -4.07 4.50
CA LEU A 435 2.99 -5.30 5.29
C LEU A 435 1.95 -5.36 6.42
N ALA A 436 1.22 -4.28 6.64
CA ALA A 436 0.17 -4.17 7.65
C ALA A 436 -1.19 -3.85 7.03
N ASN A 437 -2.24 -3.96 7.84
CA ASN A 437 -3.57 -3.46 7.51
C ASN A 437 -3.54 -1.91 7.52
N MET A 438 -3.58 -1.31 6.35
CA MET A 438 -3.20 0.08 6.08
C MET A 438 -3.85 1.16 6.96
N PRO A 439 -5.14 1.12 7.34
CA PRO A 439 -5.71 2.18 8.19
C PRO A 439 -4.98 2.34 9.53
N VAL A 440 -4.48 1.26 10.12
CA VAL A 440 -3.82 1.29 11.44
C VAL A 440 -2.45 2.00 11.44
N PRO A 441 -1.51 1.69 10.52
CA PRO A 441 -0.29 2.49 10.39
C PRO A 441 -0.58 3.92 9.95
N ILE A 442 -1.62 4.17 9.15
CA ILE A 442 -2.02 5.53 8.78
C ILE A 442 -2.42 6.34 10.03
N GLU A 443 -3.28 5.80 10.88
CA GLU A 443 -3.64 6.49 12.13
C GLU A 443 -2.42 6.77 13.01
N GLN A 444 -1.56 5.78 13.19
CA GLN A 444 -0.35 5.95 14.00
C GLN A 444 0.59 7.02 13.45
N HIS A 445 0.78 7.08 12.13
CA HIS A 445 1.61 8.09 11.48
C HIS A 445 1.00 9.49 11.62
N VAL A 446 -0.29 9.61 11.37
CA VAL A 446 -1.02 10.88 11.47
C VAL A 446 -1.01 11.40 12.90
N ASP A 447 -1.26 10.55 13.89
CA ASP A 447 -1.18 10.91 15.31
C ASP A 447 0.22 11.43 15.64
N TRP A 448 1.27 10.67 15.29
CA TRP A 448 2.66 11.05 15.58
C TRP A 448 3.07 12.36 14.88
N ILE A 449 2.70 12.55 13.60
CA ILE A 449 2.98 13.80 12.85
C ILE A 449 2.25 14.98 13.50
N THR A 450 1.00 14.80 13.88
CA THR A 450 0.20 15.84 14.54
C THR A 450 0.82 16.24 15.87
N ASP A 451 1.24 15.27 16.68
CA ASP A 451 1.89 15.51 17.98
C ASP A 451 3.25 16.19 17.79
N ALA A 452 4.02 15.85 16.75
CA ALA A 452 5.27 16.53 16.40
C ALA A 452 5.04 18.00 16.02
N ILE A 453 4.02 18.28 15.22
CA ILE A 453 3.64 19.66 14.85
C ILE A 453 3.17 20.44 16.08
N ALA A 454 2.38 19.84 16.95
CA ALA A 454 1.94 20.46 18.21
C ALA A 454 3.13 20.77 19.12
N HIS A 455 4.05 19.83 19.28
CA HIS A 455 5.29 20.03 20.06
C HIS A 455 6.12 21.20 19.51
N CYS A 456 6.34 21.26 18.20
CA CYS A 456 7.08 22.35 17.57
C CYS A 456 6.40 23.72 17.80
N ARG A 457 5.07 23.77 17.65
CA ARG A 457 4.30 24.99 17.91
C ARG A 457 4.43 25.46 19.36
N ASP A 458 4.23 24.55 20.31
CA ASP A 458 4.22 24.86 21.73
C ASP A 458 5.61 25.24 22.27
N ALA A 459 6.67 24.66 21.67
CA ALA A 459 8.07 24.97 21.97
C ALA A 459 8.63 26.17 21.18
N GLY A 460 7.85 26.78 20.27
CA GLY A 460 8.33 27.85 19.40
C GLY A 460 9.41 27.40 18.40
N VAL A 461 9.45 26.11 18.09
CA VAL A 461 10.38 25.51 17.12
C VAL A 461 9.87 25.80 15.70
N GLU A 462 10.71 26.34 14.83
CA GLU A 462 10.32 26.71 13.47
C GLU A 462 10.48 25.56 12.46
N THR A 463 11.48 24.71 12.68
CA THR A 463 11.77 23.60 11.77
C THR A 463 12.03 22.31 12.53
N ILE A 464 11.53 21.19 12.01
CA ILE A 464 11.87 19.83 12.41
C ILE A 464 12.30 19.03 11.19
N GLU A 465 13.42 18.31 11.32
CA GLU A 465 14.03 17.60 10.22
C GLU A 465 14.75 16.35 10.73
N ALA A 466 14.60 15.22 10.07
CA ALA A 466 15.35 14.01 10.41
C ALA A 466 16.87 14.24 10.26
N THR A 467 17.67 13.71 11.19
CA THR A 467 19.12 13.72 11.04
C THR A 467 19.59 12.63 10.09
N GLN A 468 20.67 12.88 9.35
CA GLN A 468 21.26 11.89 8.43
C GLN A 468 21.64 10.60 9.17
N GLN A 469 22.26 10.74 10.35
CA GLN A 469 22.65 9.61 11.19
C GLN A 469 21.47 8.72 11.59
N ALA A 470 20.35 9.33 12.01
CA ALA A 470 19.16 8.57 12.42
C ALA A 470 18.51 7.88 11.22
N ALA A 471 18.48 8.54 10.06
CA ALA A 471 17.91 7.96 8.84
C ALA A 471 18.74 6.78 8.32
N GLU A 472 20.07 6.88 8.32
CA GLU A 472 20.97 5.78 7.93
C GLU A 472 20.84 4.58 8.88
N ALA A 473 20.86 4.82 10.19
CA ALA A 473 20.66 3.77 11.19
C ALA A 473 19.28 3.10 11.04
N TRP A 474 18.26 3.87 10.67
CA TRP A 474 16.93 3.33 10.41
C TRP A 474 16.89 2.46 9.14
N VAL A 475 17.54 2.88 8.06
CA VAL A 475 17.67 2.06 6.83
C VAL A 475 18.34 0.72 7.12
N ASP A 476 19.42 0.73 7.92
CA ASP A 476 20.10 -0.50 8.34
C ASP A 476 19.18 -1.38 9.18
N HIS A 477 18.42 -0.81 10.12
CA HIS A 477 17.46 -1.54 10.94
C HIS A 477 16.31 -2.16 10.09
N VAL A 478 15.80 -1.43 9.10
CA VAL A 478 14.80 -1.96 8.15
C VAL A 478 15.36 -3.15 7.37
N ARG A 479 16.62 -3.04 6.93
CA ARG A 479 17.31 -4.11 6.21
C ARG A 479 17.50 -5.35 7.11
N GLU A 480 18.00 -5.18 8.32
CA GLU A 480 18.17 -6.27 9.29
C GLU A 480 16.84 -6.99 9.59
N ALA A 481 15.77 -6.21 9.82
CA ALA A 481 14.44 -6.79 10.04
C ALA A 481 13.95 -7.60 8.82
N ALA A 482 14.24 -7.15 7.60
CA ALA A 482 13.89 -7.89 6.38
C ALA A 482 14.67 -9.20 6.27
N PHE A 483 15.99 -9.17 6.47
CA PHE A 483 16.86 -10.34 6.33
C PHE A 483 16.70 -11.36 7.47
N ALA A 484 16.01 -11.01 8.56
CA ALA A 484 15.57 -11.98 9.57
C ALA A 484 14.36 -12.82 9.12
N THR A 485 13.87 -12.63 7.88
CA THR A 485 12.69 -13.31 7.34
C THR A 485 12.97 -13.86 5.93
N LEU A 486 12.02 -14.63 5.40
CA LEU A 486 12.06 -15.10 4.00
C LEU A 486 11.62 -14.06 2.96
N LEU A 487 11.23 -12.85 3.37
CA LEU A 487 10.80 -11.78 2.46
C LEU A 487 11.85 -11.42 1.38
N PRO A 488 13.16 -11.37 1.70
CA PRO A 488 14.20 -11.08 0.71
C PRO A 488 14.30 -12.08 -0.43
N GLU A 489 13.86 -13.33 -0.24
CA GLU A 489 13.95 -14.36 -1.25
C GLU A 489 12.99 -14.17 -2.44
N ALA A 490 11.99 -13.31 -2.29
CA ALA A 490 11.15 -12.86 -3.40
C ALA A 490 11.82 -11.70 -4.15
N GLY A 491 13.01 -11.90 -4.72
CA GLY A 491 13.84 -10.88 -5.35
C GLY A 491 13.20 -10.12 -6.53
N HIS A 492 12.09 -10.62 -7.07
CA HIS A 492 11.30 -9.97 -8.11
C HIS A 492 10.12 -9.17 -7.55
N SER A 493 9.98 -9.09 -6.22
CA SER A 493 8.90 -8.34 -5.58
C SER A 493 9.08 -6.82 -5.76
N TRP A 494 7.96 -6.13 -5.92
CA TRP A 494 7.92 -4.67 -5.87
C TRP A 494 8.33 -4.09 -4.50
N TYR A 495 8.42 -4.91 -3.46
CA TYR A 495 9.03 -4.52 -2.17
C TYR A 495 10.50 -4.10 -2.33
N TRP A 496 11.18 -4.63 -3.38
CA TRP A 496 12.53 -4.30 -3.78
C TRP A 496 12.61 -3.24 -4.89
N GLY A 497 11.47 -2.75 -5.40
CA GLY A 497 11.44 -1.92 -6.61
C GLY A 497 11.79 -2.72 -7.88
N ALA A 498 11.81 -4.05 -7.82
CA ALA A 498 12.30 -4.91 -8.89
C ALA A 498 11.40 -4.96 -10.14
N ASN A 499 10.18 -4.46 -10.04
CA ASN A 499 9.23 -4.37 -11.15
C ASN A 499 9.40 -3.11 -12.01
N ILE A 500 10.29 -2.19 -11.61
CA ILE A 500 10.57 -0.95 -12.36
C ILE A 500 12.00 -1.02 -12.90
N PRO A 501 12.20 -0.94 -14.24
CA PRO A 501 13.54 -0.91 -14.82
C PRO A 501 14.37 0.26 -14.29
N GLY A 502 15.61 -0.01 -13.93
CA GLY A 502 16.55 1.02 -13.46
C GLY A 502 16.35 1.53 -12.02
N LYS A 503 15.26 1.12 -11.36
CA LYS A 503 15.03 1.48 -9.95
C LYS A 503 16.03 0.78 -9.03
N PRO A 504 16.61 1.47 -8.02
CA PRO A 504 17.47 0.85 -7.03
C PRO A 504 16.78 -0.30 -6.30
N ARG A 505 17.49 -1.41 -6.13
CA ARG A 505 16.96 -2.61 -5.46
C ARG A 505 17.22 -2.54 -3.96
N VAL A 506 16.28 -1.96 -3.25
CA VAL A 506 16.30 -1.80 -1.79
C VAL A 506 14.99 -2.32 -1.23
N PHE A 507 15.03 -3.09 -0.14
CA PHE A 507 13.81 -3.52 0.54
C PHE A 507 13.19 -2.32 1.27
N MET A 508 12.00 -1.92 0.84
CA MET A 508 11.43 -0.63 1.23
C MET A 508 10.48 -0.68 2.44
N PRO A 509 9.63 -1.72 2.66
CA PRO A 509 8.74 -1.71 3.82
C PRO A 509 9.45 -2.23 5.09
N TYR A 510 9.02 -1.76 6.26
CA TYR A 510 9.52 -2.28 7.55
C TYR A 510 8.81 -3.58 7.94
N SER A 511 9.56 -4.66 8.10
CA SER A 511 9.03 -6.00 8.41
C SER A 511 9.07 -6.40 9.89
N GLY A 512 9.56 -5.53 10.78
CA GLY A 512 9.66 -5.81 12.23
C GLY A 512 8.32 -5.75 12.98
N GLY A 513 7.20 -5.51 12.29
CA GLY A 513 5.85 -5.50 12.85
C GLY A 513 5.41 -4.16 13.46
N MET A 514 4.08 -3.94 13.47
CA MET A 514 3.48 -2.66 13.91
C MET A 514 3.70 -2.36 15.38
N VAL A 515 3.70 -3.38 16.24
CA VAL A 515 3.86 -3.18 17.69
C VAL A 515 5.23 -2.61 18.01
N ARG A 516 6.29 -3.24 17.45
CA ARG A 516 7.67 -2.77 17.62
C ARG A 516 7.88 -1.41 17.00
N TYR A 517 7.37 -1.21 15.78
CA TYR A 517 7.46 0.08 15.09
C TYR A 517 6.85 1.22 15.91
N ARG A 518 5.64 1.02 16.43
CA ARG A 518 4.97 2.00 17.30
C ARG A 518 5.83 2.32 18.53
N GLY A 519 6.33 1.31 19.23
CA GLY A 519 7.19 1.51 20.41
C GLY A 519 8.45 2.32 20.08
N ILE A 520 9.03 2.16 18.88
CA ILE A 520 10.18 2.98 18.43
C ILE A 520 9.75 4.43 18.19
N CYS A 521 8.63 4.66 17.50
CA CYS A 521 8.10 6.00 17.26
C CYS A 521 7.73 6.73 18.56
N ASP A 522 7.06 6.04 19.48
CA ASP A 522 6.65 6.58 20.77
C ASP A 522 7.87 6.96 21.62
N ARG A 523 8.91 6.16 21.62
CA ARG A 523 10.17 6.43 22.30
C ARG A 523 10.88 7.67 21.73
N SER A 524 10.99 7.78 20.39
CA SER A 524 11.54 8.98 19.74
C SER A 524 10.79 10.24 20.18
N ALA A 525 9.47 10.21 20.22
CA ALA A 525 8.65 11.35 20.67
C ALA A 525 8.86 11.65 22.16
N ALA A 526 8.86 10.64 23.04
CA ALA A 526 9.06 10.79 24.48
C ALA A 526 10.45 11.37 24.85
N GLU A 527 11.45 11.12 24.01
CA GLU A 527 12.82 11.66 24.14
C GLU A 527 12.98 13.04 23.48
N GLY A 528 11.89 13.75 23.22
CA GLY A 528 11.90 15.08 22.60
C GLY A 528 12.20 15.03 21.11
N TYR A 529 11.66 14.03 20.40
CA TYR A 529 11.88 13.73 18.99
C TYR A 529 13.34 13.38 18.69
N SER A 530 13.91 12.44 19.47
CA SER A 530 15.26 11.92 19.21
C SER A 530 15.37 11.41 17.75
N GLY A 531 16.51 11.70 17.12
CA GLY A 531 16.73 11.47 15.69
C GLY A 531 16.28 12.63 14.78
N PHE A 532 15.71 13.70 15.37
CA PHE A 532 15.37 14.92 14.65
C PHE A 532 16.22 16.11 15.12
N ARG A 533 16.47 17.04 14.21
CA ARG A 533 17.01 18.37 14.49
C ARG A 533 15.86 19.35 14.59
N LEU A 534 15.74 20.04 15.70
CA LEU A 534 14.77 21.10 15.93
C LEU A 534 15.47 22.44 15.79
N GLY A 535 15.01 23.28 14.86
CA GLY A 535 15.63 24.57 14.53
C GLY A 535 14.67 25.74 14.67
N GLY A 536 15.24 26.97 14.89
CA GLY A 536 14.45 28.17 15.12
C GLY A 536 13.77 28.15 16.50
N GLY A 537 13.76 29.23 17.19
CA GLY A 537 13.21 29.35 18.54
C GLY A 537 14.16 30.19 19.37
N GLN A 538 13.61 31.10 20.17
CA GLN A 538 14.45 31.82 21.15
C GLN A 538 15.09 30.80 22.09
N ALA A 539 16.41 30.66 21.94
CA ALA A 539 17.22 29.86 22.83
C ALA A 539 17.07 30.41 24.29
N HIS A 540 16.11 29.88 25.01
CA HIS A 540 16.23 29.86 26.47
C HIS A 540 17.16 28.69 26.78
N GLY A 541 18.38 29.05 27.13
CA GLY A 541 19.55 28.24 27.38
C GLY A 541 19.27 26.85 27.92
N ALA A 542 19.37 25.87 27.05
CA ALA A 542 19.77 24.52 27.39
C ALA A 542 20.26 23.85 26.10
N HIS A 543 21.59 23.76 26.01
CA HIS A 543 22.35 22.82 25.22
C HIS A 543 21.64 22.22 23.99
N ALA A 544 22.18 22.52 22.80
CA ALA A 544 22.14 21.57 21.68
C ALA A 544 22.60 20.22 22.24
N ARG A 545 21.67 19.40 22.71
CA ARG A 545 21.96 18.01 23.08
C ARG A 545 22.27 17.34 21.75
N GLN A 546 23.55 17.11 21.52
CA GLN A 546 24.00 16.12 20.54
C GLN A 546 23.10 14.90 20.67
N ALA A 547 22.55 14.46 19.53
CA ALA A 547 21.73 13.26 19.44
C ALA A 547 22.41 12.15 20.25
N ALA A 548 21.78 11.77 21.37
CA ALA A 548 22.15 10.55 22.05
C ALA A 548 22.04 9.43 21.04
N SER A 549 23.04 8.56 20.96
CA SER A 549 23.03 7.38 20.11
C SER A 549 21.75 6.60 20.42
N PHE A 550 20.82 6.59 19.46
CA PHE A 550 19.54 5.91 19.57
C PHE A 550 19.82 4.41 19.53
N ASP A 551 19.65 3.72 20.63
CA ASP A 551 19.81 2.27 20.70
C ASP A 551 18.54 1.59 20.15
N LEU A 552 18.57 1.25 18.86
CA LEU A 552 17.51 0.50 18.17
C LEU A 552 17.36 -0.94 18.72
N HIS A 553 18.32 -1.42 19.52
CA HIS A 553 18.39 -2.80 20.00
C HIS A 553 17.92 -2.99 21.46
N ALA A 554 17.57 -1.92 22.15
CA ALA A 554 17.22 -1.95 23.56
C ALA A 554 15.82 -2.50 23.85
N GLU A 555 15.45 -3.65 23.28
CA GLU A 555 14.42 -4.53 23.84
C GLU A 555 14.45 -5.91 23.17
N GLY A 556 14.26 -6.93 24.01
CA GLY A 556 14.28 -8.32 23.63
C GLY A 556 13.19 -8.73 22.63
N PRO A 557 13.19 -10.00 22.21
CA PRO A 557 12.37 -10.49 21.08
C PRO A 557 10.89 -10.40 21.43
N GLY A 558 10.27 -9.32 21.01
CA GLY A 558 8.82 -9.23 20.94
C GLY A 558 8.35 -9.98 19.69
N VAL A 559 7.94 -11.22 19.85
CA VAL A 559 7.30 -12.08 18.85
C VAL A 559 5.97 -11.50 18.40
#